data_e6c3a35f6a9d7c6706b82178fa90a06d
#
_entry.id   e6c3a35f6a9d7c6706b82178fa90a06d
#
_cell.length_a   1.000
_cell.length_b   1.000
_cell.length_c   1.000
_cell.angle_alpha   90.00
_cell.angle_beta   90.00
_cell.angle_gamma   90.00
#
_symmetry.space_group_name_H-M   'P 1'
#
loop_
_entity.id
_entity.type
_entity.pdbx_description
1 polymer ?
#
loop_
_entity_poly.entity_id
_entity_poly.type
_entity_poly.pdbx_seq_one_letter_code
_entity_poly.pdbx_strand_id
1 'polypeptide(L)'
;MSWAASEVWVDGKLPRILGQPGGPVIKGFNAPNRVIIARDVKPGQRIQLAIFGANGPISYAPDNFIWIKSATLDFYKAPKIGTEQKTEILRADAALDEIVTPGTKIEKLAGGFLFTEGPVWVPRIPDSDGYLLFSDPNNNVIYRWTPDGQLSIYRTKSGYAGSDIGEFGQPGSYGLTLDREGRLTLDQHGNRRVVRLERNGQLTVLADRYEASG
;
A
#
# COMPACT_ATOMS: atom_id res chain seq x y z
N MET A 1 -15.32 -11.61 -21.06
CA MET A 1 -14.13 -11.33 -20.22
C MET A 1 -13.92 -12.53 -19.33
N SER A 2 -12.82 -13.24 -19.52
CA SER A 2 -12.40 -14.32 -18.62
C SER A 2 -11.76 -13.66 -17.39
N TRP A 3 -12.25 -13.96 -16.20
CA TRP A 3 -11.66 -13.51 -14.96
C TRP A 3 -11.23 -14.73 -14.13
N ALA A 4 -10.07 -14.65 -13.53
CA ALA A 4 -9.60 -15.59 -12.54
C ALA A 4 -9.79 -14.98 -11.16
N ALA A 5 -9.99 -15.80 -10.16
CA ALA A 5 -10.06 -15.36 -8.78
C ALA A 5 -9.17 -16.27 -7.92
N SER A 6 -8.55 -15.70 -6.91
CA SER A 6 -7.77 -16.44 -5.92
C SER A 6 -8.16 -16.09 -4.50
N GLU A 7 -8.09 -17.11 -3.64
CA GLU A 7 -8.32 -16.99 -2.20
C GLU A 7 -7.15 -17.63 -1.46
N VAL A 8 -6.74 -17.01 -0.38
CA VAL A 8 -5.77 -17.60 0.57
C VAL A 8 -6.46 -17.78 1.89
N TRP A 9 -6.63 -19.01 2.30
CA TRP A 9 -7.23 -19.40 3.57
C TRP A 9 -6.14 -19.66 4.61
N VAL A 10 -6.32 -19.14 5.81
CA VAL A 10 -5.40 -19.31 6.94
C VAL A 10 -6.15 -19.96 8.09
N ASP A 11 -5.73 -21.14 8.51
CA ASP A 11 -6.38 -21.93 9.58
C ASP A 11 -7.91 -22.02 9.39
N GLY A 12 -8.32 -22.31 8.16
CA GLY A 12 -9.72 -22.46 7.79
C GLY A 12 -10.53 -21.16 7.73
N LYS A 13 -9.88 -20.00 7.84
CA LYS A 13 -10.52 -18.69 7.73
C LYS A 13 -9.99 -17.93 6.52
N LEU A 14 -10.87 -17.12 5.94
CA LEU A 14 -10.52 -16.25 4.83
C LEU A 14 -10.11 -14.87 5.38
N PRO A 15 -8.80 -14.56 5.48
CA PRO A 15 -8.36 -13.31 6.07
C PRO A 15 -8.66 -12.12 5.15
N ARG A 16 -8.73 -10.94 5.75
CA ARG A 16 -8.86 -9.71 5.00
C ARG A 16 -7.58 -9.42 4.22
N ILE A 17 -7.71 -9.17 2.91
CA ILE A 17 -6.59 -8.82 2.06
C ILE A 17 -6.26 -7.34 2.21
N LEU A 18 -4.98 -7.03 2.36
CA LEU A 18 -4.49 -5.66 2.45
C LEU A 18 -4.68 -4.94 1.11
N GLY A 19 -5.25 -3.75 1.16
CA GLY A 19 -5.35 -2.86 0.00
C GLY A 19 -6.41 -3.19 -1.03
N GLN A 20 -7.11 -4.31 -0.90
CA GLN A 20 -8.12 -4.71 -1.88
C GLN A 20 -9.53 -4.28 -1.46
N PRO A 21 -10.29 -3.65 -2.37
CA PRO A 21 -11.69 -3.37 -2.12
C PRO A 21 -12.53 -4.66 -2.25
N GLY A 22 -13.46 -4.86 -1.37
CA GLY A 22 -14.51 -5.86 -1.57
C GLY A 22 -14.26 -7.24 -1.00
N GLY A 23 -13.21 -7.44 -0.21
CA GLY A 23 -13.04 -8.66 0.54
C GLY A 23 -11.85 -9.53 0.13
N PRO A 24 -11.82 -10.77 0.61
CA PRO A 24 -10.65 -11.63 0.57
C PRO A 24 -10.41 -12.34 -0.77
N VAL A 25 -11.26 -12.14 -1.75
CA VAL A 25 -11.14 -12.74 -3.09
C VAL A 25 -10.52 -11.72 -4.04
N ILE A 26 -9.37 -12.05 -4.62
CA ILE A 26 -8.74 -11.25 -5.66
C ILE A 26 -9.15 -11.77 -7.03
N LYS A 27 -9.66 -10.86 -7.84
CA LYS A 27 -10.02 -11.12 -9.24
C LYS A 27 -8.99 -10.46 -10.16
N GLY A 28 -8.65 -11.13 -11.23
CA GLY A 28 -7.79 -10.57 -12.27
C GLY A 28 -6.70 -11.54 -12.72
N PHE A 29 -6.19 -11.28 -13.92
CA PHE A 29 -5.08 -12.02 -14.51
C PHE A 29 -3.77 -11.49 -13.97
N ASN A 30 -2.87 -12.35 -13.50
CA ASN A 30 -1.61 -11.99 -12.83
C ASN A 30 -1.78 -11.09 -11.57
N ALA A 31 -2.94 -11.13 -10.93
CA ALA A 31 -3.17 -10.33 -9.74
C ALA A 31 -2.42 -10.91 -8.53
N PRO A 32 -1.62 -10.09 -7.82
CA PRO A 32 -0.98 -10.54 -6.58
C PRO A 32 -2.03 -10.67 -5.47
N ASN A 33 -2.03 -11.79 -4.78
CA ASN A 33 -2.83 -12.00 -3.59
C ASN A 33 -1.93 -12.01 -2.36
N ARG A 34 -1.99 -10.97 -1.54
CA ARG A 34 -1.12 -10.79 -0.38
C ARG A 34 -1.95 -10.73 0.89
N VAL A 35 -1.71 -11.67 1.79
CA VAL A 35 -2.43 -11.76 3.05
C VAL A 35 -1.48 -11.83 4.23
N ILE A 36 -1.88 -11.25 5.35
CA ILE A 36 -1.19 -11.48 6.63
C ILE A 36 -1.66 -12.83 7.17
N ILE A 37 -0.77 -13.80 7.23
CA ILE A 37 -1.08 -15.14 7.70
C ILE A 37 -0.99 -15.27 9.22
N ALA A 38 -0.13 -14.51 9.86
CA ALA A 38 -0.04 -14.43 11.31
C ALA A 38 0.68 -13.16 11.77
N ARG A 39 0.40 -12.77 13.02
CA ARG A 39 1.15 -11.77 13.78
C ARG A 39 1.81 -12.47 14.96
N ASP A 40 2.99 -11.98 15.36
CA ASP A 40 3.71 -12.49 16.54
C ASP A 40 3.95 -14.00 16.52
N VAL A 41 4.42 -14.51 15.38
CA VAL A 41 4.68 -15.94 15.15
C VAL A 41 5.77 -16.43 16.11
N LYS A 42 5.49 -17.56 16.78
CA LYS A 42 6.42 -18.21 17.70
C LYS A 42 7.13 -19.39 17.04
N PRO A 43 8.38 -19.69 17.41
CA PRO A 43 9.04 -20.90 16.97
C PRO A 43 8.20 -22.15 17.25
N GLY A 44 8.06 -23.02 16.25
CA GLY A 44 7.25 -24.23 16.34
C GLY A 44 5.76 -24.06 16.11
N GLN A 45 5.26 -22.84 15.96
CA GLN A 45 3.87 -22.60 15.58
C GLN A 45 3.60 -23.16 14.18
N ARG A 46 2.52 -23.93 14.06
CA ARG A 46 2.02 -24.44 12.78
C ARG A 46 0.86 -23.59 12.30
N ILE A 47 0.87 -23.23 11.04
CA ILE A 47 -0.20 -22.47 10.38
C ILE A 47 -0.56 -23.23 9.12
N GLN A 48 -1.84 -23.51 8.95
CA GLN A 48 -2.33 -24.17 7.74
C GLN A 48 -2.68 -23.12 6.70
N LEU A 49 -2.12 -23.23 5.51
CA LEU A 49 -2.46 -22.39 4.37
C LEU A 49 -3.14 -23.23 3.31
N ALA A 50 -4.26 -22.75 2.80
CA ALA A 50 -4.91 -23.30 1.62
C ALA A 50 -5.06 -22.16 0.58
N ILE A 51 -4.60 -22.41 -0.64
CA ILE A 51 -4.73 -21.47 -1.75
C ILE A 51 -5.76 -22.05 -2.71
N PHE A 52 -6.85 -21.34 -2.91
CA PHE A 52 -7.90 -21.70 -3.82
C PHE A 52 -7.89 -20.77 -5.02
N GLY A 53 -7.97 -21.36 -6.22
CA GLY A 53 -8.09 -20.61 -7.46
C GLY A 53 -9.38 -21.00 -8.18
N ALA A 54 -10.13 -20.02 -8.65
CA ALA A 54 -11.33 -20.21 -9.44
C ALA A 54 -11.20 -19.53 -10.81
N ASN A 55 -11.54 -20.25 -11.86
CA ASN A 55 -11.73 -19.66 -13.19
C ASN A 55 -13.10 -18.99 -13.26
N GLY A 56 -13.19 -17.94 -14.09
CA GLY A 56 -14.46 -17.36 -14.48
C GLY A 56 -15.35 -18.37 -15.24
N PRO A 57 -16.52 -17.95 -15.74
CA PRO A 57 -17.48 -18.84 -16.36
C PRO A 57 -16.80 -19.73 -17.42
N ILE A 58 -16.93 -21.04 -17.25
CA ILE A 58 -16.24 -22.10 -18.00
C ILE A 58 -16.74 -22.20 -19.47
N SER A 59 -17.53 -21.24 -19.94
CA SER A 59 -18.23 -21.29 -21.21
C SER A 59 -17.43 -20.86 -22.45
N TYR A 60 -16.13 -20.60 -22.32
CA TYR A 60 -15.28 -20.20 -23.44
C TYR A 60 -14.03 -21.04 -23.55
N ALA A 61 -13.85 -21.67 -24.73
CA ALA A 61 -12.55 -22.21 -25.13
C ALA A 61 -11.59 -21.06 -25.52
N PRO A 62 -10.27 -21.14 -25.25
CA PRO A 62 -9.57 -22.34 -24.76
C PRO A 62 -9.76 -22.57 -23.27
N ASP A 63 -9.49 -23.79 -22.82
CA ASP A 63 -9.54 -24.17 -21.42
C ASP A 63 -8.79 -23.16 -20.54
N ASN A 64 -9.51 -22.58 -19.59
CA ASN A 64 -8.93 -21.60 -18.68
C ASN A 64 -8.14 -22.33 -17.60
N PHE A 65 -6.83 -22.20 -17.64
CA PHE A 65 -5.96 -22.73 -16.60
C PHE A 65 -5.69 -21.65 -15.56
N ILE A 66 -5.76 -22.02 -14.28
CA ILE A 66 -5.22 -21.20 -13.21
C ILE A 66 -3.80 -21.65 -12.94
N TRP A 67 -2.89 -20.69 -13.01
CA TRP A 67 -1.49 -20.91 -12.69
C TRP A 67 -1.15 -20.13 -11.42
N ILE A 68 -0.69 -20.85 -10.42
CA ILE A 68 0.02 -20.22 -9.31
C ILE A 68 1.46 -20.05 -9.78
N LYS A 69 1.82 -18.86 -10.18
CA LYS A 69 3.16 -18.55 -10.69
C LYS A 69 4.21 -18.67 -9.59
N SER A 70 3.89 -18.21 -8.40
CA SER A 70 4.73 -18.30 -7.22
C SER A 70 3.87 -18.13 -5.97
N ALA A 71 4.28 -18.80 -4.90
CA ALA A 71 3.80 -18.51 -3.55
C ALA A 71 5.05 -18.26 -2.69
N THR A 72 5.15 -17.08 -2.11
CA THR A 72 6.26 -16.71 -1.24
C THR A 72 5.74 -16.48 0.17
N LEU A 73 6.54 -16.89 1.14
CA LEU A 73 6.30 -16.60 2.54
C LEU A 73 7.34 -15.58 2.98
N ASP A 74 6.89 -14.34 3.20
CA ASP A 74 7.75 -13.29 3.70
C ASP A 74 7.67 -13.24 5.22
N PHE A 75 8.79 -13.41 5.88
CA PHE A 75 8.88 -13.25 7.31
C PHE A 75 9.20 -11.80 7.65
N TYR A 76 8.25 -11.15 8.28
CA TYR A 76 8.33 -9.74 8.63
C TYR A 76 8.70 -9.62 10.11
N LYS A 77 9.91 -9.24 10.38
CA LYS A 77 10.27 -8.76 11.70
C LYS A 77 10.03 -7.25 11.68
N ALA A 78 9.06 -6.77 12.45
CA ALA A 78 8.90 -5.32 12.62
C ALA A 78 10.28 -4.75 13.01
N PRO A 79 10.84 -3.82 12.25
CA PRO A 79 12.11 -3.24 12.62
C PRO A 79 11.93 -2.59 13.99
N LYS A 80 12.84 -2.85 14.91
CA LYS A 80 13.08 -1.94 16.01
C LYS A 80 13.34 -0.58 15.36
N ILE A 81 12.75 0.48 15.90
CA ILE A 81 12.85 1.87 15.45
C ILE A 81 14.11 2.09 14.61
N GLY A 82 13.94 2.33 13.33
CA GLY A 82 14.96 2.62 12.34
C GLY A 82 16.21 1.75 12.40
N THR A 83 16.39 0.86 11.42
CA THR A 83 17.67 0.14 11.29
C THR A 83 18.61 1.04 10.51
N GLU A 84 19.68 1.50 11.16
CA GLU A 84 20.75 2.24 10.49
C GLU A 84 21.24 1.46 9.28
N GLN A 85 21.29 2.11 8.13
CA GLN A 85 21.84 1.55 6.91
C GLN A 85 23.30 1.98 6.76
N LYS A 86 24.16 1.07 6.31
CA LYS A 86 25.53 1.42 5.90
C LYS A 86 25.46 2.20 4.58
N THR A 87 25.14 3.46 4.68
CA THR A 87 25.00 4.38 3.54
C THR A 87 25.70 5.68 3.89
N GLU A 88 26.13 6.40 2.88
CA GLU A 88 26.77 7.70 3.01
C GLU A 88 25.88 8.77 2.36
N ILE A 89 25.73 9.91 3.02
CA ILE A 89 25.09 11.07 2.45
C ILE A 89 26.17 11.89 1.75
N LEU A 90 26.16 11.88 0.41
CA LEU A 90 27.08 12.69 -0.39
C LEU A 90 26.66 14.16 -0.33
N ARG A 91 27.50 14.99 0.24
CA ARG A 91 27.26 16.43 0.39
C ARG A 91 27.92 17.18 -0.75
N ALA A 92 27.20 17.25 -1.88
CA ALA A 92 27.68 17.92 -3.09
C ALA A 92 27.62 19.46 -2.95
N ASP A 93 26.80 19.98 -2.07
CA ASP A 93 26.64 21.41 -1.80
C ASP A 93 26.51 21.65 -0.30
N ALA A 94 27.14 22.72 0.22
CA ALA A 94 27.10 23.08 1.63
C ALA A 94 25.67 23.47 2.09
N ALA A 95 24.82 23.94 1.22
CA ALA A 95 23.43 24.26 1.54
C ALA A 95 22.62 23.03 2.00
N LEU A 96 23.07 21.81 1.70
CA LEU A 96 22.45 20.59 2.24
C LEU A 96 22.50 20.55 3.77
N ASP A 97 23.51 21.16 4.40
CA ASP A 97 23.67 21.16 5.85
C ASP A 97 22.57 21.93 6.57
N GLU A 98 21.88 22.84 5.89
CA GLU A 98 20.70 23.56 6.40
C GLU A 98 19.47 22.66 6.51
N ILE A 99 19.42 21.60 5.69
CA ILE A 99 18.28 20.66 5.61
C ILE A 99 18.62 19.35 6.34
N VAL A 100 19.82 18.84 6.11
CA VAL A 100 20.29 17.56 6.65
C VAL A 100 21.55 17.81 7.47
N THR A 101 21.41 17.83 8.78
CA THR A 101 22.53 18.09 9.71
C THR A 101 23.72 17.15 9.44
N PRO A 102 24.97 17.65 9.50
CA PRO A 102 26.15 16.78 9.42
C PRO A 102 26.10 15.63 10.44
N GLY A 103 26.42 14.42 9.98
CA GLY A 103 26.36 13.23 10.81
C GLY A 103 25.01 12.53 10.86
N THR A 104 23.96 13.08 10.21
CA THR A 104 22.68 12.40 10.02
C THR A 104 22.90 11.06 9.29
N LYS A 105 22.21 10.03 9.75
CA LYS A 105 22.27 8.68 9.20
C LYS A 105 20.98 8.34 8.48
N ILE A 106 21.07 7.47 7.49
CA ILE A 106 19.89 6.94 6.81
C ILE A 106 19.39 5.73 7.57
N GLU A 107 18.11 5.74 7.89
CA GLU A 107 17.44 4.67 8.62
C GLU A 107 16.37 4.00 7.75
N LYS A 108 16.33 2.68 7.77
CA LYS A 108 15.23 1.93 7.18
C LYS A 108 14.12 1.81 8.21
N LEU A 109 13.02 2.53 8.01
CA LEU A 109 11.89 2.60 8.94
C LEU A 109 11.00 1.36 8.86
N ALA A 110 10.74 0.88 7.65
CA ALA A 110 9.86 -0.26 7.40
C ALA A 110 10.20 -0.95 6.07
N GLY A 111 9.53 -2.02 5.76
CA GLY A 111 9.68 -2.72 4.49
C GLY A 111 8.50 -3.68 4.23
N GLY A 112 8.58 -4.49 3.15
CA GLY A 112 7.54 -5.45 2.76
C GLY A 112 6.45 -4.84 1.91
N PHE A 113 6.71 -3.70 1.29
CA PHE A 113 5.83 -3.06 0.31
C PHE A 113 6.14 -3.56 -1.10
N LEU A 114 5.17 -3.48 -1.99
CA LEU A 114 5.41 -3.75 -3.42
C LEU A 114 6.09 -2.56 -4.08
N PHE A 115 5.65 -1.36 -3.72
CA PHE A 115 6.22 -0.11 -4.16
C PHE A 115 5.91 0.97 -3.12
N THR A 116 6.78 1.96 -2.95
CA THR A 116 6.52 3.07 -2.02
C THR A 116 6.70 4.40 -2.71
N GLU A 117 5.75 5.29 -2.51
CA GLU A 117 5.67 6.58 -3.19
C GLU A 117 5.01 7.64 -2.29
N GLY A 118 5.23 8.93 -2.62
CA GLY A 118 4.54 10.06 -2.02
C GLY A 118 4.65 10.16 -0.50
N PRO A 119 5.85 10.13 0.09
CA PRO A 119 5.97 10.29 1.53
C PRO A 119 5.59 11.71 1.96
N VAL A 120 4.76 11.83 2.99
CA VAL A 120 4.43 13.10 3.62
C VAL A 120 4.44 12.96 5.14
N TRP A 121 5.11 13.90 5.79
CA TRP A 121 5.10 13.99 7.24
C TRP A 121 3.86 14.76 7.69
N VAL A 122 3.03 14.15 8.51
CA VAL A 122 1.94 14.82 9.22
C VAL A 122 2.50 15.34 10.54
N PRO A 123 2.54 16.66 10.74
CA PRO A 123 3.19 17.24 11.90
C PRO A 123 2.48 16.91 13.20
N ARG A 124 3.18 17.12 14.29
CA ARG A 124 2.64 16.96 15.65
C ARG A 124 1.39 17.81 15.86
N ILE A 125 0.38 17.18 16.42
CA ILE A 125 -0.79 17.83 17.01
C ILE A 125 -0.83 17.50 18.51
N PRO A 126 -1.64 18.19 19.35
CA PRO A 126 -1.59 18.02 20.81
C PRO A 126 -1.56 16.57 21.30
N ASP A 127 -2.22 15.65 20.60
CA ASP A 127 -2.35 14.25 21.01
C ASP A 127 -1.52 13.27 20.13
N SER A 128 -0.57 13.77 19.34
CA SER A 128 0.23 12.92 18.43
C SER A 128 1.61 13.51 18.17
N ASP A 129 2.66 12.72 18.29
CA ASP A 129 4.04 13.10 17.95
C ASP A 129 4.30 13.32 16.46
N GLY A 130 3.27 13.30 15.65
CA GLY A 130 3.35 13.29 14.21
C GLY A 130 3.51 11.86 13.66
N TYR A 131 3.40 11.72 12.34
CA TYR A 131 3.56 10.44 11.67
C TYR A 131 3.85 10.61 10.19
N LEU A 132 4.46 9.60 9.62
CA LEU A 132 4.71 9.53 8.19
C LEU A 132 3.54 8.81 7.51
N LEU A 133 3.02 9.40 6.43
CA LEU A 133 2.16 8.71 5.47
C LEU A 133 2.94 8.44 4.19
N PHE A 134 2.68 7.33 3.55
CA PHE A 134 3.20 7.01 2.23
C PHE A 134 2.28 6.04 1.50
N SER A 135 2.27 6.11 0.20
CA SER A 135 1.47 5.26 -0.67
C SER A 135 2.18 3.94 -0.99
N ASP A 136 1.41 2.87 -1.13
CA ASP A 136 1.80 1.65 -1.86
C ASP A 136 0.79 1.48 -3.01
N PRO A 137 1.10 2.04 -4.19
CA PRO A 137 0.18 2.05 -5.33
C PRO A 137 -0.25 0.66 -5.79
N ASN A 138 0.64 -0.30 -5.74
CA ASN A 138 0.34 -1.67 -6.15
C ASN A 138 -0.65 -2.35 -5.21
N ASN A 139 -0.58 -2.06 -3.92
CA ASN A 139 -1.51 -2.56 -2.91
C ASN A 139 -2.76 -1.69 -2.74
N ASN A 140 -2.83 -0.54 -3.42
CA ASN A 140 -3.93 0.42 -3.29
C ASN A 140 -4.16 0.89 -1.85
N VAL A 141 -3.05 1.16 -1.13
CA VAL A 141 -3.05 1.47 0.30
C VAL A 141 -2.19 2.69 0.58
N ILE A 142 -2.61 3.50 1.55
CA ILE A 142 -1.74 4.45 2.25
C ILE A 142 -1.39 3.84 3.61
N TYR A 143 -0.11 3.78 3.91
CA TYR A 143 0.40 3.37 5.21
C TYR A 143 0.68 4.56 6.11
N ARG A 144 0.61 4.31 7.40
CA ARG A 144 1.03 5.23 8.46
C ARG A 144 2.14 4.56 9.27
N TRP A 145 3.24 5.27 9.41
CA TRP A 145 4.32 4.92 10.32
C TRP A 145 4.46 5.98 11.41
N THR A 146 4.65 5.58 12.65
CA THR A 146 4.80 6.45 13.81
C THR A 146 6.20 6.34 14.40
N PRO A 147 6.73 7.39 15.08
CA PRO A 147 8.09 7.42 15.61
C PRO A 147 8.41 6.28 16.59
N ASP A 148 7.41 5.70 17.24
CA ASP A 148 7.56 4.49 18.07
C ASP A 148 7.74 3.19 17.25
N GLY A 149 7.83 3.33 15.91
CA GLY A 149 8.08 2.22 14.98
C GLY A 149 6.84 1.42 14.58
N GLN A 150 5.63 1.89 14.92
CA GLN A 150 4.42 1.18 14.52
C GLN A 150 4.05 1.50 13.07
N LEU A 151 3.76 0.43 12.32
CA LEU A 151 3.24 0.49 10.96
C LEU A 151 1.78 0.04 10.94
N SER A 152 0.92 0.85 10.36
CA SER A 152 -0.51 0.56 10.21
C SER A 152 -1.04 1.00 8.86
N ILE A 153 -2.18 0.45 8.47
CA ILE A 153 -2.91 0.93 7.29
C ILE A 153 -3.69 2.19 7.70
N TYR A 154 -3.37 3.29 7.03
CA TYR A 154 -4.11 4.54 7.18
C TYR A 154 -5.39 4.54 6.33
N ARG A 155 -5.26 4.13 5.06
CA ARG A 155 -6.37 4.11 4.12
C ARG A 155 -6.24 2.98 3.10
N THR A 156 -7.32 2.24 2.90
CA THR A 156 -7.50 1.32 1.76
C THR A 156 -8.24 2.04 0.63
N LYS A 157 -8.22 1.44 -0.58
CA LYS A 157 -8.84 2.05 -1.77
C LYS A 157 -8.29 3.46 -2.01
N SER A 158 -6.98 3.61 -1.85
CA SER A 158 -6.33 4.92 -1.86
C SER A 158 -6.45 5.61 -3.22
N GLY A 159 -6.38 4.86 -4.31
CA GLY A 159 -6.42 5.40 -5.67
C GLY A 159 -7.58 4.87 -6.51
N TYR A 160 -8.14 3.69 -6.19
CA TYR A 160 -9.22 3.08 -6.95
C TYR A 160 -10.21 2.33 -6.07
N ALA A 161 -11.48 2.43 -6.39
CA ALA A 161 -12.57 1.79 -5.65
C ALA A 161 -13.47 0.90 -6.51
N GLY A 162 -13.16 0.74 -7.80
CA GLY A 162 -13.93 -0.09 -8.73
C GLY A 162 -13.76 -1.59 -8.46
N SER A 163 -14.66 -2.39 -9.04
CA SER A 163 -14.67 -3.85 -8.90
C SER A 163 -13.69 -4.56 -9.84
N ASP A 164 -13.21 -3.87 -10.85
CA ASP A 164 -12.26 -4.33 -11.88
C ASP A 164 -10.80 -4.00 -11.54
N ILE A 165 -10.52 -3.81 -10.27
CA ILE A 165 -9.17 -3.42 -9.76
C ILE A 165 -8.06 -4.35 -10.25
N GLY A 166 -8.36 -5.60 -10.55
CA GLY A 166 -7.38 -6.55 -11.08
C GLY A 166 -6.86 -6.22 -12.49
N GLU A 167 -7.49 -5.30 -13.20
CA GLU A 167 -7.02 -4.81 -14.49
C GLU A 167 -5.91 -3.75 -14.36
N PHE A 168 -5.68 -3.25 -13.14
CA PHE A 168 -4.71 -2.20 -12.87
C PHE A 168 -3.47 -2.76 -12.16
N GLY A 169 -2.30 -2.52 -12.72
CA GLY A 169 -1.03 -2.88 -12.07
C GLY A 169 -0.73 -2.02 -10.85
N GLN A 170 -1.14 -0.77 -10.86
CA GLN A 170 -0.91 0.21 -9.80
C GLN A 170 -2.16 1.07 -9.57
N PRO A 171 -3.20 0.51 -8.96
CA PRO A 171 -4.47 1.21 -8.81
C PRO A 171 -4.47 2.28 -7.70
N GLY A 172 -3.48 2.30 -6.84
CA GLY A 172 -3.42 3.13 -5.64
C GLY A 172 -3.17 4.62 -5.89
N SER A 173 -3.06 5.34 -4.81
CA SER A 173 -2.55 6.71 -4.81
C SER A 173 -1.04 6.72 -5.02
N TYR A 174 -0.54 7.83 -5.53
CA TYR A 174 0.89 8.11 -5.65
C TYR A 174 1.28 9.25 -4.71
N GLY A 175 1.30 10.48 -5.22
CA GLY A 175 1.68 11.65 -4.45
C GLY A 175 0.75 11.95 -3.29
N LEU A 176 1.32 12.30 -2.15
CA LEU A 176 0.61 12.76 -0.98
C LEU A 176 1.16 14.13 -0.57
N THR A 177 0.27 15.03 -0.17
CA THR A 177 0.66 16.32 0.41
C THR A 177 -0.40 16.79 1.41
N LEU A 178 -0.05 17.75 2.24
CA LEU A 178 -1.00 18.40 3.14
C LEU A 178 -1.34 19.79 2.61
N ASP A 179 -2.61 20.14 2.69
CA ASP A 179 -3.02 21.52 2.45
C ASP A 179 -2.71 22.42 3.67
N ARG A 180 -3.01 23.72 3.56
CA ARG A 180 -2.72 24.68 4.62
C ARG A 180 -3.46 24.41 5.93
N GLU A 181 -4.58 23.69 5.88
CA GLU A 181 -5.36 23.26 7.03
C GLU A 181 -4.95 21.87 7.55
N GLY A 182 -3.87 21.30 7.01
CA GLY A 182 -3.34 19.99 7.40
C GLY A 182 -4.19 18.80 6.89
N ARG A 183 -5.05 19.01 5.89
CA ARG A 183 -5.84 17.93 5.29
C ARG A 183 -5.03 17.24 4.20
N LEU A 184 -5.13 15.92 4.14
CA LEU A 184 -4.43 15.11 3.16
C LEU A 184 -5.02 15.33 1.76
N THR A 185 -4.17 15.75 0.84
CA THR A 185 -4.43 15.76 -0.60
C THR A 185 -3.64 14.62 -1.23
N LEU A 186 -4.27 13.85 -2.09
CA LEU A 186 -3.68 12.70 -2.74
C LEU A 186 -4.10 12.62 -4.21
N ASP A 187 -3.19 12.17 -5.05
CA ASP A 187 -3.50 11.81 -6.42
C ASP A 187 -3.99 10.34 -6.47
N GLN A 188 -5.12 10.14 -7.10
CA GLN A 188 -5.70 8.82 -7.30
C GLN A 188 -5.40 8.33 -8.72
N HIS A 189 -4.27 7.62 -8.88
CA HIS A 189 -3.85 7.13 -10.19
C HIS A 189 -4.93 6.27 -10.87
N GLY A 190 -5.50 5.31 -10.16
CA GLY A 190 -6.53 4.45 -10.72
C GLY A 190 -7.83 5.20 -11.09
N ASN A 191 -8.20 6.23 -10.33
CA ASN A 191 -9.37 7.08 -10.63
C ASN A 191 -9.03 8.30 -11.51
N ARG A 192 -7.75 8.54 -11.82
CA ARG A 192 -7.25 9.65 -12.65
C ARG A 192 -7.71 11.02 -12.16
N ARG A 193 -7.55 11.29 -10.86
CA ARG A 193 -7.99 12.54 -10.24
C ARG A 193 -7.15 12.89 -9.02
N VAL A 194 -7.18 14.17 -8.65
CA VAL A 194 -6.65 14.68 -7.38
C VAL A 194 -7.81 14.90 -6.43
N VAL A 195 -7.67 14.42 -5.21
CA VAL A 195 -8.71 14.52 -4.19
C VAL A 195 -8.13 14.99 -2.87
N ARG A 196 -8.97 15.58 -2.05
CA ARG A 196 -8.66 15.94 -0.67
C ARG A 196 -9.50 15.13 0.30
N LEU A 197 -8.86 14.60 1.33
CA LEU A 197 -9.53 13.90 2.42
C LEU A 197 -10.03 14.91 3.44
N GLU A 198 -11.34 15.02 3.58
CA GLU A 198 -11.97 15.91 4.54
C GLU A 198 -11.95 15.31 5.96
N ARG A 199 -12.14 16.15 6.97
CA ARG A 199 -12.15 15.73 8.39
C ARG A 199 -13.23 14.70 8.72
N ASN A 200 -14.31 14.66 7.95
CA ASN A 200 -15.37 13.67 8.08
C ASN A 200 -15.08 12.34 7.35
N GLY A 201 -13.88 12.19 6.76
CA GLY A 201 -13.45 11.01 6.02
C GLY A 201 -13.90 10.93 4.57
N GLN A 202 -14.69 11.91 4.09
CA GLN A 202 -15.11 11.99 2.69
C GLN A 202 -13.99 12.53 1.80
N LEU A 203 -14.06 12.23 0.50
CA LEU A 203 -13.14 12.75 -0.50
C LEU A 203 -13.82 13.84 -1.32
N THR A 204 -13.20 15.01 -1.36
CA THR A 204 -13.54 16.09 -2.27
C THR A 204 -12.65 16.02 -3.49
N VAL A 205 -13.24 15.96 -4.68
CA VAL A 205 -12.49 16.00 -5.96
C VAL A 205 -12.01 17.43 -6.17
N LEU A 206 -10.70 17.60 -6.36
CA LEU A 206 -10.06 18.88 -6.66
C LEU A 206 -9.82 19.07 -8.15
N ALA A 207 -9.44 17.98 -8.85
CA ALA A 207 -9.26 17.94 -10.30
C ALA A 207 -9.49 16.52 -10.82
N ASP A 208 -10.22 16.37 -11.91
CA ASP A 208 -10.52 15.08 -12.55
C ASP A 208 -10.43 15.11 -14.09
N ARG A 209 -10.12 16.27 -14.66
CA ARG A 209 -10.00 16.48 -16.10
C ARG A 209 -9.04 17.61 -16.42
N TYR A 210 -8.52 17.57 -17.62
CA TYR A 210 -7.77 18.66 -18.25
C TYR A 210 -8.57 19.14 -19.46
N GLU A 211 -8.88 20.42 -19.51
CA GLU A 211 -9.42 21.08 -20.69
C GLU A 211 -8.27 21.78 -21.40
N ALA A 212 -7.91 21.30 -22.60
CA ALA A 212 -6.98 22.03 -23.45
C ALA A 212 -7.66 23.34 -23.85
N SER A 213 -7.10 24.47 -23.44
CA SER A 213 -7.48 25.76 -24.00
C SER A 213 -7.16 25.73 -25.49
N GLY A 214 -8.20 25.80 -26.31
CA GLY A 214 -8.08 25.92 -27.76
C GLY A 214 -7.40 27.24 -28.18
#